data_7af6b0fbc627018eed8997cb29288880
#
_entry.id   7af6b0fbc627018eed8997cb29288880
#
_cell.length_a   1.000
_cell.length_b   1.000
_cell.length_c   1.000
_cell.angle_alpha   90.00
_cell.angle_beta   90.00
_cell.angle_gamma   90.00
#
_symmetry.space_group_name_H-M   'P 1'
#
loop_
_entity.id
_entity.type
_entity.pdbx_description
1 polymer ?
#
loop_
_entity_poly.entity_id
_entity_poly.type
_entity_poly.pdbx_seq_one_letter_code
_entity_poly.pdbx_strand_id
1 'polypeptide(L)'
;MIDLDDVLEAEPRVRETSRHTPTEYSNTFSNMTGAEVHLKMENRQRTGSFKIRGATNRIATLPEEAREAGVVTASAGNHAQGVALAASREGVDSTIVMPENAPFAKVEATRDYGAAVILHGVDYNEAAERAHAIEREAGRTYVHAFDDPKVIAGQGTIGLEIARDLPTVDTAVVAVGGGGLISGTATALKGSLDDVRVVGVQAAGAASAARSLQKGSIQELDGVDTIADGIATRSVGRQTFPIIEEYVDEIVTVSDDDIAMAVTHLLERTKSLVEGAGAVGLAAMLADAFDYEEGEVVVPALCGGNIDMNVLTTVLTRGLIRTGRYLQIRTVLKDRPGALETFLEILADHRANILAVDHDRASRDVQMNAAEVELDVETRGTDHVEELLTALRDAGYEVEVLS
;
A
#
# COMPACT_ATOMS: atom_id res chain seq x y z
N MET A 1 23.90 -12.74 5.77
CA MET A 1 22.82 -11.90 6.39
C MET A 1 23.45 -10.54 6.60
N ILE A 2 22.73 -9.44 6.37
CA ILE A 2 23.21 -8.09 6.72
C ILE A 2 23.17 -7.89 8.24
N ASP A 3 23.96 -6.96 8.75
CA ASP A 3 23.97 -6.52 10.15
C ASP A 3 23.85 -4.99 10.27
N LEU A 4 23.93 -4.47 11.50
CA LEU A 4 23.81 -3.04 11.74
C LEU A 4 24.93 -2.22 11.06
N ASP A 5 26.14 -2.77 10.99
CA ASP A 5 27.27 -2.08 10.37
C ASP A 5 27.05 -1.90 8.86
N ASP A 6 26.47 -2.88 8.16
CA ASP A 6 26.06 -2.75 6.75
C ASP A 6 25.06 -1.59 6.55
N VAL A 7 24.12 -1.39 7.49
CA VAL A 7 23.15 -0.30 7.44
C VAL A 7 23.81 1.06 7.73
N LEU A 8 24.69 1.10 8.73
CA LEU A 8 25.46 2.32 9.05
C LEU A 8 26.38 2.73 7.89
N GLU A 9 27.00 1.77 7.21
CA GLU A 9 27.77 2.03 6.00
C GLU A 9 26.91 2.53 4.83
N ALA A 10 25.67 2.09 4.72
CA ALA A 10 24.74 2.53 3.67
C ALA A 10 24.26 3.97 3.90
N GLU A 11 24.12 4.41 5.14
CA GLU A 11 23.48 5.66 5.50
C GLU A 11 24.08 6.90 4.80
N PRO A 12 25.40 7.15 4.79
CA PRO A 12 25.96 8.33 4.12
C PRO A 12 25.64 8.35 2.63
N ARG A 13 25.69 7.21 1.94
CA ARG A 13 25.31 7.10 0.52
C ARG A 13 23.84 7.40 0.28
N VAL A 14 22.98 6.83 1.13
CA VAL A 14 21.53 7.02 1.03
C VAL A 14 21.15 8.49 1.25
N ARG A 15 21.77 9.17 2.21
CA ARG A 15 21.53 10.59 2.52
C ARG A 15 21.79 11.56 1.35
N GLU A 16 22.68 11.24 0.43
CA GLU A 16 22.98 12.09 -0.72
C GLU A 16 21.76 12.21 -1.66
N THR A 17 20.98 11.14 -1.79
CA THR A 17 19.86 11.08 -2.75
C THR A 17 18.51 11.09 -2.07
N SER A 18 18.34 10.47 -0.92
CA SER A 18 17.08 10.43 -0.18
C SER A 18 16.91 11.64 0.76
N ARG A 19 15.72 11.75 1.35
CA ARG A 19 15.44 12.69 2.44
C ARG A 19 15.35 11.92 3.76
N HIS A 20 15.76 12.55 4.85
CA HIS A 20 15.28 12.16 6.17
C HIS A 20 13.78 12.45 6.21
N THR A 21 12.96 11.44 6.44
CA THR A 21 11.50 11.62 6.55
C THR A 21 11.12 11.73 8.02
N PRO A 22 10.14 12.57 8.37
CA PRO A 22 9.78 12.73 9.77
C PRO A 22 9.05 11.50 10.33
N THR A 23 9.18 11.33 11.67
CA THR A 23 8.37 10.45 12.49
C THR A 23 7.39 11.32 13.27
N GLU A 24 6.14 11.48 12.76
CA GLU A 24 5.18 12.48 13.22
C GLU A 24 4.16 11.86 14.20
N TYR A 25 4.03 12.43 15.40
CA TYR A 25 2.96 12.08 16.33
C TYR A 25 1.58 12.35 15.73
N SER A 26 0.66 11.42 15.91
CA SER A 26 -0.72 11.53 15.42
C SER A 26 -1.74 11.44 16.55
N ASN A 27 -2.18 12.58 17.06
CA ASN A 27 -3.24 12.62 18.06
C ASN A 27 -4.53 11.89 17.64
N THR A 28 -4.88 11.96 16.35
CA THR A 28 -6.09 11.27 15.85
C THR A 28 -5.97 9.76 15.97
N PHE A 29 -4.87 9.18 15.47
CA PHE A 29 -4.71 7.73 15.51
C PHE A 29 -4.39 7.23 16.91
N SER A 30 -3.71 8.01 17.74
CA SER A 30 -3.55 7.68 19.16
C SER A 30 -4.90 7.58 19.88
N ASN A 31 -5.81 8.53 19.65
CA ASN A 31 -7.15 8.47 20.22
C ASN A 31 -8.02 7.30 19.68
N MET A 32 -7.78 6.88 18.43
CA MET A 32 -8.54 5.77 17.83
C MET A 32 -8.06 4.40 18.31
N THR A 33 -6.78 4.26 18.61
CA THR A 33 -6.15 2.97 18.91
C THR A 33 -5.82 2.78 20.39
N GLY A 34 -5.74 3.88 21.17
CA GLY A 34 -5.28 3.85 22.55
C GLY A 34 -3.75 3.82 22.72
N ALA A 35 -2.99 3.60 21.65
CA ALA A 35 -1.52 3.66 21.63
C ALA A 35 -1.01 5.09 21.42
N GLU A 36 0.26 5.35 21.69
CA GLU A 36 0.95 6.58 21.27
C GLU A 36 1.49 6.37 19.83
N VAL A 37 0.73 6.82 18.83
CA VAL A 37 1.01 6.55 17.41
C VAL A 37 1.88 7.63 16.79
N HIS A 38 3.02 7.23 16.22
CA HIS A 38 3.91 8.07 15.44
C HIS A 38 4.06 7.52 14.02
N LEU A 39 3.76 8.33 13.00
CA LEU A 39 3.78 7.94 11.60
C LEU A 39 5.15 8.17 10.98
N LYS A 40 5.84 7.13 10.50
CA LYS A 40 7.05 7.29 9.69
C LYS A 40 6.69 7.59 8.25
N MET A 41 6.95 8.81 7.78
CA MET A 41 6.37 9.40 6.58
C MET A 41 7.15 9.11 5.28
N GLU A 42 7.41 7.84 4.95
CA GLU A 42 8.12 7.47 3.70
C GLU A 42 7.32 7.74 2.41
N ASN A 43 6.02 7.96 2.50
CA ASN A 43 5.20 8.48 1.39
C ASN A 43 5.62 9.90 0.96
N ARG A 44 6.34 10.65 1.80
CA ARG A 44 6.90 11.98 1.49
C ARG A 44 8.34 11.93 1.00
N GLN A 45 8.88 10.77 0.73
CA GLN A 45 10.22 10.60 0.16
C GLN A 45 10.28 11.16 -1.28
N ARG A 46 11.49 11.40 -1.82
CA ARG A 46 11.70 12.08 -3.13
C ARG A 46 10.93 11.47 -4.30
N THR A 47 10.84 10.12 -4.33
CA THR A 47 10.07 9.39 -5.36
C THR A 47 8.70 8.95 -4.85
N GLY A 48 8.20 9.54 -3.75
CA GLY A 48 6.94 9.16 -3.13
C GLY A 48 6.98 7.79 -2.41
N SER A 49 8.16 7.18 -2.23
CA SER A 49 8.29 5.91 -1.51
C SER A 49 9.73 5.65 -1.04
N PHE A 50 9.88 4.74 -0.10
CA PHE A 50 11.16 4.31 0.47
C PHE A 50 12.16 3.70 -0.54
N LYS A 51 11.70 3.24 -1.69
CA LYS A 51 12.49 2.45 -2.65
C LYS A 51 13.78 3.12 -3.11
N ILE A 52 13.81 4.44 -3.13
CA ILE A 52 15.00 5.23 -3.47
C ILE A 52 16.19 4.91 -2.56
N ARG A 53 15.98 4.57 -1.28
CA ARG A 53 17.03 4.31 -0.30
C ARG A 53 17.88 3.09 -0.69
N GLY A 54 17.25 1.94 -0.89
CA GLY A 54 17.93 0.72 -1.31
C GLY A 54 18.51 0.82 -2.72
N ALA A 55 17.80 1.45 -3.65
CA ALA A 55 18.30 1.69 -5.00
C ALA A 55 19.58 2.53 -4.99
N THR A 56 19.62 3.62 -4.22
CA THR A 56 20.80 4.46 -4.06
C THR A 56 21.98 3.67 -3.52
N ASN A 57 21.80 2.96 -2.38
CA ASN A 57 22.91 2.20 -1.81
C ASN A 57 23.45 1.13 -2.76
N ARG A 58 22.56 0.44 -3.48
CA ARG A 58 22.98 -0.59 -4.45
C ARG A 58 23.77 -0.01 -5.61
N ILE A 59 23.32 1.11 -6.19
CA ILE A 59 23.94 1.72 -7.35
C ILE A 59 25.25 2.42 -6.97
N ALA A 60 25.30 3.12 -5.84
CA ALA A 60 26.51 3.78 -5.33
C ALA A 60 27.64 2.79 -4.98
N THR A 61 27.31 1.52 -4.70
CA THR A 61 28.30 0.46 -4.39
C THR A 61 28.75 -0.36 -5.61
N LEU A 62 28.32 0.00 -6.83
CA LEU A 62 28.77 -0.68 -8.04
C LEU A 62 30.23 -0.40 -8.33
N PRO A 63 31.03 -1.42 -8.73
CA PRO A 63 32.37 -1.20 -9.28
C PRO A 63 32.31 -0.41 -10.59
N GLU A 64 33.38 0.30 -10.96
CA GLU A 64 33.42 1.21 -12.10
C GLU A 64 32.98 0.56 -13.41
N GLU A 65 33.42 -0.66 -13.69
CA GLU A 65 33.02 -1.42 -14.90
C GLU A 65 31.51 -1.65 -14.95
N ALA A 66 30.87 -1.93 -13.82
CA ALA A 66 29.42 -2.12 -13.74
C ALA A 66 28.65 -0.77 -13.85
N ARG A 67 29.24 0.32 -13.36
CA ARG A 67 28.69 1.68 -13.53
C ARG A 67 28.69 2.10 -15.01
N GLU A 68 29.79 1.82 -15.73
CA GLU A 68 29.90 2.09 -17.18
C GLU A 68 28.89 1.26 -18.00
N ALA A 69 28.67 -0.01 -17.64
CA ALA A 69 27.70 -0.86 -18.29
C ALA A 69 26.24 -0.46 -18.00
N GLY A 70 25.99 0.20 -16.87
CA GLY A 70 24.70 0.65 -16.42
C GLY A 70 23.86 -0.40 -15.67
N VAL A 71 22.65 -0.02 -15.30
CA VAL A 71 21.74 -0.87 -14.52
C VAL A 71 20.47 -1.19 -15.28
N VAL A 72 19.81 -2.28 -14.89
CA VAL A 72 18.51 -2.69 -15.43
C VAL A 72 17.62 -3.22 -14.30
N THR A 73 16.30 -3.02 -14.40
CA THR A 73 15.32 -3.66 -13.52
C THR A 73 13.98 -3.83 -14.24
N ALA A 74 13.13 -4.69 -13.71
CA ALA A 74 11.73 -4.82 -14.11
C ALA A 74 10.83 -4.28 -12.99
N SER A 75 10.06 -3.24 -13.28
CA SER A 75 9.05 -2.70 -12.34
C SER A 75 8.23 -1.61 -13.03
N ALA A 76 6.92 -1.59 -12.81
CA ALA A 76 6.03 -0.49 -13.22
C ALA A 76 5.60 0.39 -12.03
N GLY A 77 6.26 0.29 -10.87
CA GLY A 77 5.88 1.00 -9.63
C GLY A 77 7.05 1.72 -8.98
N ASN A 78 7.01 1.77 -7.64
CA ASN A 78 7.95 2.50 -6.80
C ASN A 78 9.42 2.16 -7.02
N HIS A 79 9.73 0.88 -7.31
CA HIS A 79 11.10 0.46 -7.55
C HIS A 79 11.68 1.04 -8.85
N ALA A 80 10.86 1.10 -9.91
CA ALA A 80 11.24 1.75 -11.17
C ALA A 80 11.72 3.18 -10.95
N GLN A 81 10.91 3.99 -10.28
CA GLN A 81 11.21 5.40 -9.99
C GLN A 81 12.41 5.54 -9.06
N GLY A 82 12.52 4.66 -8.06
CA GLY A 82 13.67 4.63 -7.14
C GLY A 82 14.99 4.37 -7.88
N VAL A 83 15.03 3.36 -8.75
CA VAL A 83 16.21 3.03 -9.56
C VAL A 83 16.52 4.13 -10.56
N ALA A 84 15.51 4.67 -11.26
CA ALA A 84 15.71 5.74 -12.23
C ALA A 84 16.35 6.98 -11.58
N LEU A 85 15.81 7.48 -10.47
CA LEU A 85 16.36 8.64 -9.78
C LEU A 85 17.75 8.35 -9.19
N ALA A 86 17.96 7.19 -8.56
CA ALA A 86 19.24 6.81 -7.99
C ALA A 86 20.33 6.74 -9.08
N ALA A 87 20.05 6.08 -10.20
CA ALA A 87 20.97 5.97 -11.33
C ALA A 87 21.31 7.34 -11.92
N SER A 88 20.29 8.18 -12.14
CA SER A 88 20.47 9.54 -12.64
C SER A 88 21.37 10.40 -11.73
N ARG A 89 21.24 10.26 -10.39
CA ARG A 89 22.05 10.97 -9.40
C ARG A 89 23.51 10.50 -9.37
N GLU A 90 23.69 9.21 -9.58
CA GLU A 90 25.02 8.58 -9.63
C GLU A 90 25.71 8.68 -11.00
N GLY A 91 25.04 9.26 -12.02
CA GLY A 91 25.54 9.32 -13.39
C GLY A 91 25.66 7.96 -14.07
N VAL A 92 24.79 7.00 -13.69
CA VAL A 92 24.72 5.64 -14.23
C VAL A 92 23.52 5.49 -15.15
N ASP A 93 23.72 4.93 -16.35
CA ASP A 93 22.62 4.66 -17.25
C ASP A 93 21.67 3.60 -16.69
N SER A 94 20.37 3.86 -16.77
CA SER A 94 19.36 2.92 -16.30
C SER A 94 18.34 2.54 -17.37
N THR A 95 18.00 1.26 -17.44
CA THR A 95 16.93 0.71 -18.28
C THR A 95 15.88 0.08 -17.39
N ILE A 96 14.64 0.53 -17.53
CA ILE A 96 13.50 -0.01 -16.76
C ILE A 96 12.58 -0.74 -17.74
N VAL A 97 12.34 -2.02 -17.51
CA VAL A 97 11.39 -2.80 -18.30
C VAL A 97 10.05 -2.85 -17.58
N MET A 98 9.00 -2.48 -18.29
CA MET A 98 7.61 -2.46 -17.79
C MET A 98 6.72 -3.28 -18.72
N PRO A 99 5.63 -3.90 -18.21
CA PRO A 99 4.60 -4.47 -19.08
C PRO A 99 4.01 -3.44 -20.04
N GLU A 100 3.51 -3.88 -21.18
CA GLU A 100 2.93 -3.00 -22.22
C GLU A 100 1.70 -2.24 -21.74
N ASN A 101 0.98 -2.79 -20.77
CA ASN A 101 -0.20 -2.20 -20.13
C ASN A 101 0.11 -1.31 -18.92
N ALA A 102 1.39 -1.00 -18.66
CA ALA A 102 1.77 -0.12 -17.55
C ALA A 102 1.09 1.27 -17.67
N PRO A 103 0.58 1.85 -16.58
CA PRO A 103 -0.07 3.15 -16.60
C PRO A 103 0.84 4.24 -17.17
N PHE A 104 0.33 5.01 -18.13
CA PHE A 104 1.09 6.05 -18.83
C PHE A 104 1.80 7.02 -17.87
N ALA A 105 1.11 7.45 -16.80
CA ALA A 105 1.69 8.34 -15.80
C ALA A 105 2.93 7.75 -15.09
N LYS A 106 2.95 6.45 -14.85
CA LYS A 106 4.11 5.76 -14.23
C LYS A 106 5.28 5.63 -15.23
N VAL A 107 4.99 5.40 -16.50
CA VAL A 107 6.00 5.36 -17.56
C VAL A 107 6.68 6.73 -17.70
N GLU A 108 5.89 7.79 -17.82
CA GLU A 108 6.42 9.16 -17.97
C GLU A 108 7.18 9.61 -16.71
N ALA A 109 6.64 9.38 -15.51
CA ALA A 109 7.35 9.70 -14.28
C ALA A 109 8.73 8.99 -14.17
N THR A 110 8.83 7.76 -14.66
CA THR A 110 10.11 7.03 -14.68
C THR A 110 11.09 7.62 -15.71
N ARG A 111 10.60 8.04 -16.88
CA ARG A 111 11.40 8.75 -17.90
C ARG A 111 11.88 10.10 -17.42
N ASP A 112 11.04 10.85 -16.70
CA ASP A 112 11.38 12.16 -16.13
C ASP A 112 12.52 12.07 -15.10
N TYR A 113 12.67 10.91 -14.45
CA TYR A 113 13.83 10.63 -13.59
C TYR A 113 15.10 10.22 -14.37
N GLY A 114 15.06 10.19 -15.71
CA GLY A 114 16.21 9.98 -16.57
C GLY A 114 16.45 8.54 -17.04
N ALA A 115 15.54 7.61 -16.78
CA ALA A 115 15.68 6.23 -17.23
C ALA A 115 15.18 6.00 -18.67
N ALA A 116 15.83 5.09 -19.40
CA ALA A 116 15.27 4.49 -20.59
C ALA A 116 14.18 3.48 -20.20
N VAL A 117 12.95 3.64 -20.72
CA VAL A 117 11.85 2.72 -20.44
C VAL A 117 11.55 1.87 -21.66
N ILE A 118 11.56 0.56 -21.49
CA ILE A 118 11.17 -0.45 -22.49
C ILE A 118 9.85 -1.06 -22.05
N LEU A 119 8.83 -0.97 -22.91
CA LEU A 119 7.56 -1.67 -22.70
C LEU A 119 7.68 -3.04 -23.37
N HIS A 120 7.44 -4.11 -22.59
CA HIS A 120 7.57 -5.48 -23.07
C HIS A 120 6.75 -6.46 -22.24
N GLY A 121 5.99 -7.30 -22.93
CA GLY A 121 5.21 -8.37 -22.34
C GLY A 121 3.86 -7.93 -21.78
N VAL A 122 3.03 -8.92 -21.44
CA VAL A 122 1.67 -8.68 -20.95
C VAL A 122 1.63 -8.54 -19.43
N ASP A 123 2.66 -9.02 -18.72
CA ASP A 123 2.74 -9.01 -17.26
C ASP A 123 4.17 -8.74 -16.73
N TYR A 124 4.28 -8.73 -15.40
CA TYR A 124 5.57 -8.53 -14.72
C TYR A 124 6.59 -9.63 -15.07
N ASN A 125 6.19 -10.89 -15.24
CA ASN A 125 7.12 -12.00 -15.47
C ASN A 125 7.82 -11.84 -16.83
N GLU A 126 7.07 -11.55 -17.88
CA GLU A 126 7.63 -11.30 -19.22
C GLU A 126 8.53 -10.06 -19.23
N ALA A 127 8.14 -8.99 -18.52
CA ALA A 127 9.00 -7.82 -18.35
C ALA A 127 10.31 -8.16 -17.59
N ALA A 128 10.24 -8.99 -16.56
CA ALA A 128 11.41 -9.45 -15.80
C ALA A 128 12.32 -10.34 -16.64
N GLU A 129 11.79 -11.26 -17.44
CA GLU A 129 12.57 -12.08 -18.37
C GLU A 129 13.33 -11.21 -19.38
N ARG A 130 12.69 -10.18 -19.91
CA ARG A 130 13.35 -9.22 -20.83
C ARG A 130 14.43 -8.42 -20.12
N ALA A 131 14.19 -7.97 -18.88
CA ALA A 131 15.21 -7.28 -18.08
C ALA A 131 16.45 -8.18 -17.84
N HIS A 132 16.24 -9.45 -17.50
CA HIS A 132 17.33 -10.42 -17.35
C HIS A 132 18.03 -10.75 -18.69
N ALA A 133 17.32 -10.69 -19.81
CA ALA A 133 17.97 -10.80 -21.12
C ALA A 133 18.92 -9.60 -21.37
N ILE A 134 18.47 -8.38 -21.06
CA ILE A 134 19.30 -7.17 -21.18
C ILE A 134 20.51 -7.22 -20.22
N GLU A 135 20.33 -7.70 -18.99
CA GLU A 135 21.44 -7.96 -18.05
C GLU A 135 22.53 -8.80 -18.70
N ARG A 136 22.17 -9.93 -19.31
CA ARG A 136 23.12 -10.86 -19.95
C ARG A 136 23.72 -10.32 -21.26
N GLU A 137 22.91 -9.66 -22.10
CA GLU A 137 23.30 -9.20 -23.42
C GLU A 137 24.18 -7.97 -23.37
N ALA A 138 23.87 -7.02 -22.47
CA ALA A 138 24.55 -5.74 -22.35
C ALA A 138 25.49 -5.63 -21.13
N GLY A 139 25.62 -6.69 -20.33
CA GLY A 139 26.43 -6.68 -19.12
C GLY A 139 25.94 -5.74 -18.03
N ARG A 140 24.67 -5.28 -18.09
CA ARG A 140 24.10 -4.39 -17.10
C ARG A 140 23.86 -5.09 -15.77
N THR A 141 23.97 -4.35 -14.66
CA THR A 141 23.64 -4.92 -13.34
C THR A 141 22.13 -4.90 -13.12
N TYR A 142 21.54 -6.07 -12.82
CA TYR A 142 20.13 -6.12 -12.38
C TYR A 142 20.00 -5.60 -10.96
N VAL A 143 19.14 -4.60 -10.75
CA VAL A 143 18.83 -4.05 -9.43
C VAL A 143 17.53 -4.68 -8.94
N HIS A 144 17.66 -5.63 -8.00
CA HIS A 144 16.51 -6.36 -7.45
C HIS A 144 15.69 -5.47 -6.51
N ALA A 145 14.35 -5.64 -6.52
CA ALA A 145 13.46 -4.76 -5.77
C ALA A 145 13.52 -4.93 -4.24
N PHE A 146 14.04 -6.08 -3.75
CA PHE A 146 14.09 -6.43 -2.33
C PHE A 146 15.14 -7.49 -1.95
N ASP A 147 15.49 -8.44 -2.84
CA ASP A 147 16.33 -9.60 -2.52
C ASP A 147 17.81 -9.38 -2.88
N ASP A 148 18.37 -8.27 -2.40
CA ASP A 148 19.78 -7.88 -2.58
C ASP A 148 20.29 -7.27 -1.26
N PRO A 149 21.42 -7.75 -0.69
CA PRO A 149 21.94 -7.25 0.60
C PRO A 149 22.17 -5.74 0.65
N LYS A 150 22.63 -5.12 -0.46
CA LYS A 150 22.85 -3.68 -0.51
C LYS A 150 21.53 -2.90 -0.61
N VAL A 151 20.50 -3.47 -1.27
CA VAL A 151 19.16 -2.90 -1.26
C VAL A 151 18.58 -2.98 0.15
N ILE A 152 18.66 -4.14 0.82
CA ILE A 152 18.15 -4.35 2.17
C ILE A 152 18.83 -3.38 3.16
N ALA A 153 20.16 -3.26 3.12
CA ALA A 153 20.92 -2.33 3.97
C ALA A 153 20.50 -0.86 3.76
N GLY A 154 20.27 -0.45 2.50
CA GLY A 154 19.76 0.89 2.19
C GLY A 154 18.36 1.15 2.78
N GLN A 155 17.46 0.16 2.76
CA GLN A 155 16.13 0.26 3.40
C GLN A 155 16.25 0.36 4.92
N GLY A 156 17.26 -0.27 5.52
CA GLY A 156 17.53 -0.24 6.96
C GLY A 156 17.75 1.18 7.52
N THR A 157 18.14 2.14 6.67
CA THR A 157 18.29 3.55 7.10
C THR A 157 16.99 4.16 7.65
N ILE A 158 15.81 3.57 7.33
CA ILE A 158 14.53 3.94 7.94
C ILE A 158 14.54 3.60 9.44
N GLY A 159 14.99 2.40 9.79
CA GLY A 159 15.10 1.98 11.19
C GLY A 159 16.09 2.83 11.98
N LEU A 160 17.22 3.25 11.37
CA LEU A 160 18.14 4.20 12.01
C LEU A 160 17.49 5.57 12.26
N GLU A 161 16.70 6.06 11.31
CA GLU A 161 15.96 7.30 11.48
C GLU A 161 14.92 7.18 12.60
N ILE A 162 14.14 6.10 12.65
CA ILE A 162 13.16 5.84 13.71
C ILE A 162 13.84 5.79 15.08
N ALA A 163 14.92 5.02 15.22
CA ALA A 163 15.64 4.88 16.48
C ALA A 163 16.21 6.20 17.00
N ARG A 164 16.61 7.12 16.10
CA ARG A 164 17.15 8.44 16.48
C ARG A 164 16.06 9.45 16.77
N ASP A 165 14.98 9.46 15.95
CA ASP A 165 13.88 10.42 16.10
C ASP A 165 13.02 10.09 17.33
N LEU A 166 12.87 8.80 17.63
CA LEU A 166 12.02 8.29 18.69
C LEU A 166 12.69 7.10 19.43
N PRO A 167 13.69 7.38 20.29
CA PRO A 167 14.41 6.31 21.03
C PRO A 167 13.51 5.51 21.99
N THR A 168 12.31 5.99 22.25
CA THR A 168 11.31 5.36 23.11
C THR A 168 10.30 4.51 22.35
N VAL A 169 10.54 4.20 21.06
CA VAL A 169 9.66 3.33 20.29
C VAL A 169 9.63 1.93 20.89
N ASP A 170 8.43 1.44 21.22
CA ASP A 170 8.20 0.08 21.69
C ASP A 170 7.95 -0.87 20.52
N THR A 171 7.12 -0.47 19.56
CA THR A 171 6.75 -1.31 18.41
C THR A 171 6.84 -0.56 17.08
N ALA A 172 7.56 -1.13 16.12
CA ALA A 172 7.57 -0.68 14.73
C ALA A 172 6.71 -1.62 13.86
N VAL A 173 5.78 -1.05 13.07
CA VAL A 173 4.85 -1.80 12.20
C VAL A 173 5.18 -1.55 10.74
N VAL A 174 5.60 -2.60 10.02
CA VAL A 174 6.23 -2.47 8.71
C VAL A 174 5.57 -3.37 7.67
N ALA A 175 5.28 -2.82 6.51
CA ALA A 175 4.73 -3.56 5.37
C ALA A 175 5.69 -4.66 4.86
N VAL A 176 5.14 -5.84 4.53
CA VAL A 176 5.91 -6.99 4.04
C VAL A 176 5.39 -7.44 2.67
N GLY A 177 6.16 -7.16 1.62
CA GLY A 177 6.04 -7.85 0.34
C GLY A 177 7.13 -8.93 0.24
N GLY A 178 8.13 -8.73 -0.60
CA GLY A 178 9.30 -9.62 -0.69
C GLY A 178 10.28 -9.54 0.50
N GLY A 179 10.00 -8.72 1.50
CA GLY A 179 10.72 -8.67 2.78
C GLY A 179 11.86 -7.64 2.89
N GLY A 180 12.26 -6.97 1.79
CA GLY A 180 13.44 -6.10 1.82
C GLY A 180 13.34 -4.90 2.77
N LEU A 181 12.15 -4.29 2.87
CA LEU A 181 11.90 -3.16 3.79
C LEU A 181 12.00 -3.60 5.24
N ILE A 182 11.20 -4.58 5.61
CA ILE A 182 11.14 -5.05 7.01
C ILE A 182 12.47 -5.63 7.46
N SER A 183 13.17 -6.40 6.59
CA SER A 183 14.48 -6.96 6.91
C SER A 183 15.50 -5.86 7.25
N GLY A 184 15.63 -4.84 6.40
CA GLY A 184 16.54 -3.73 6.67
C GLY A 184 16.14 -2.94 7.93
N THR A 185 14.86 -2.60 8.05
CA THR A 185 14.33 -1.82 9.18
C THR A 185 14.50 -2.58 10.50
N ALA A 186 14.18 -3.88 10.53
CA ALA A 186 14.32 -4.72 11.71
C ALA A 186 15.79 -4.86 12.14
N THR A 187 16.71 -5.12 11.17
CA THR A 187 18.16 -5.17 11.45
C THR A 187 18.65 -3.89 12.13
N ALA A 188 18.23 -2.73 11.61
CA ALA A 188 18.66 -1.44 12.17
C ALA A 188 18.05 -1.17 13.55
N LEU A 189 16.76 -1.45 13.74
CA LEU A 189 16.07 -1.23 15.02
C LEU A 189 16.60 -2.17 16.10
N LYS A 190 16.63 -3.49 15.86
CA LYS A 190 17.14 -4.50 16.81
C LYS A 190 18.63 -4.30 17.13
N GLY A 191 19.41 -3.75 16.20
CA GLY A 191 20.80 -3.42 16.43
C GLY A 191 21.02 -2.09 17.16
N SER A 192 20.04 -1.18 17.18
CA SER A 192 20.16 0.16 17.79
C SER A 192 19.43 0.31 19.12
N LEU A 193 18.42 -0.52 19.39
CA LEU A 193 17.55 -0.47 20.57
C LEU A 193 17.43 -1.87 21.20
N ASP A 194 17.43 -1.93 22.55
CA ASP A 194 17.45 -3.21 23.27
C ASP A 194 16.12 -3.96 23.23
N ASP A 195 14.99 -3.29 23.32
CA ASP A 195 13.66 -3.90 23.55
C ASP A 195 12.59 -3.47 22.52
N VAL A 196 12.97 -3.22 21.27
CA VAL A 196 11.99 -2.85 20.24
C VAL A 196 11.36 -4.08 19.59
N ARG A 197 10.03 -4.09 19.48
CA ARG A 197 9.26 -5.11 18.75
C ARG A 197 9.09 -4.70 17.29
N VAL A 198 9.18 -5.65 16.36
CA VAL A 198 8.96 -5.42 14.92
C VAL A 198 7.84 -6.31 14.41
N VAL A 199 6.73 -5.71 14.03
CA VAL A 199 5.54 -6.38 13.50
C VAL A 199 5.50 -6.19 11.99
N GLY A 200 5.45 -7.31 11.26
CA GLY A 200 5.23 -7.32 9.82
C GLY A 200 3.75 -7.32 9.47
N VAL A 201 3.36 -6.60 8.42
CA VAL A 201 1.97 -6.62 7.95
C VAL A 201 1.90 -6.95 6.47
N GLN A 202 1.05 -7.91 6.12
CA GLN A 202 0.72 -8.28 4.74
C GLN A 202 -0.77 -8.06 4.46
N ALA A 203 -1.11 -7.86 3.20
CA ALA A 203 -2.49 -8.03 2.76
C ALA A 203 -2.88 -9.52 2.79
N ALA A 204 -4.10 -9.83 3.21
CA ALA A 204 -4.60 -11.21 3.31
C ALA A 204 -4.51 -11.97 1.97
N GLY A 205 -4.72 -11.25 0.84
CA GLY A 205 -4.57 -11.81 -0.51
C GLY A 205 -3.12 -12.01 -0.99
N ALA A 206 -2.09 -11.66 -0.16
CA ALA A 206 -0.67 -11.79 -0.48
C ALA A 206 0.17 -12.25 0.73
N ALA A 207 -0.33 -13.18 1.53
CA ALA A 207 0.20 -13.60 2.83
C ALA A 207 1.34 -14.62 2.75
N SER A 208 2.30 -14.45 1.83
CA SER A 208 3.42 -15.41 1.65
C SER A 208 4.40 -15.41 2.81
N ALA A 209 4.72 -14.24 3.39
CA ALA A 209 5.67 -14.14 4.49
C ALA A 209 5.13 -14.74 5.79
N ALA A 210 3.86 -14.47 6.13
CA ALA A 210 3.20 -15.07 7.29
C ALA A 210 3.21 -16.60 7.21
N ARG A 211 2.86 -17.15 6.03
CA ARG A 211 2.93 -18.61 5.79
C ARG A 211 4.35 -19.16 5.87
N SER A 212 5.32 -18.41 5.34
CA SER A 212 6.73 -18.83 5.37
C SER A 212 7.28 -18.87 6.79
N LEU A 213 6.99 -17.84 7.59
CA LEU A 213 7.41 -17.77 8.99
C LEU A 213 6.78 -18.90 9.82
N GLN A 214 5.49 -19.15 9.64
CA GLN A 214 4.80 -20.25 10.33
C GLN A 214 5.38 -21.63 10.00
N LYS A 215 5.87 -21.83 8.75
CA LYS A 215 6.41 -23.11 8.30
C LYS A 215 7.93 -23.25 8.45
N GLY A 216 8.65 -22.18 8.81
CA GLY A 216 10.12 -22.16 8.86
C GLY A 216 10.76 -22.39 7.49
N SER A 217 10.08 -22.04 6.40
CA SER A 217 10.60 -22.19 5.03
C SER A 217 9.81 -21.33 4.05
N ILE A 218 10.49 -20.81 3.02
CA ILE A 218 9.87 -19.96 2.01
C ILE A 218 8.69 -20.68 1.34
N GLN A 219 7.52 -20.07 1.40
CA GLN A 219 6.29 -20.52 0.74
C GLN A 219 5.98 -19.61 -0.44
N GLU A 220 5.69 -20.18 -1.59
CA GLU A 220 5.23 -19.45 -2.76
C GLU A 220 3.72 -19.60 -2.91
N LEU A 221 3.04 -18.50 -3.24
CA LEU A 221 1.60 -18.47 -3.51
C LEU A 221 1.34 -18.73 -5.00
N ASP A 222 0.26 -19.43 -5.31
CA ASP A 222 -0.18 -19.66 -6.69
C ASP A 222 -0.61 -18.36 -7.39
N GLY A 223 -1.16 -17.42 -6.63
CA GLY A 223 -1.59 -16.09 -7.08
C GLY A 223 -1.64 -15.10 -5.93
N VAL A 224 -1.74 -13.81 -6.25
CA VAL A 224 -1.92 -12.71 -5.30
C VAL A 224 -3.07 -11.84 -5.79
N ASP A 225 -3.91 -11.38 -4.85
CA ASP A 225 -5.03 -10.51 -5.13
C ASP A 225 -5.20 -9.52 -3.98
N THR A 226 -4.84 -8.25 -4.22
CA THR A 226 -4.94 -7.17 -3.22
C THR A 226 -4.80 -5.80 -3.88
N ILE A 227 -5.44 -4.78 -3.30
CA ILE A 227 -5.25 -3.37 -3.66
C ILE A 227 -3.88 -2.81 -3.25
N ALA A 228 -3.12 -3.54 -2.44
CA ALA A 228 -1.80 -3.15 -1.96
C ALA A 228 -0.69 -3.61 -2.93
N ASP A 229 -0.69 -3.12 -4.18
CA ASP A 229 0.22 -3.51 -5.27
C ASP A 229 1.70 -3.57 -4.85
N GLY A 230 2.15 -2.61 -4.04
CA GLY A 230 3.55 -2.50 -3.59
C GLY A 230 4.05 -3.68 -2.75
N ILE A 231 3.14 -4.50 -2.21
CA ILE A 231 3.43 -5.71 -1.43
C ILE A 231 2.80 -6.97 -2.02
N ALA A 232 2.20 -6.90 -3.20
CA ALA A 232 1.60 -8.04 -3.90
C ALA A 232 2.69 -8.96 -4.49
N THR A 233 3.41 -9.68 -3.62
CA THR A 233 4.47 -10.61 -4.02
C THR A 233 4.08 -12.04 -3.70
N ARG A 234 4.44 -12.99 -4.62
CA ARG A 234 4.12 -14.39 -4.45
C ARG A 234 4.98 -15.09 -3.39
N SER A 235 6.17 -14.54 -3.09
CA SER A 235 7.07 -15.08 -2.08
C SER A 235 7.97 -14.00 -1.48
N VAL A 236 8.53 -14.28 -0.32
CA VAL A 236 9.69 -13.55 0.25
C VAL A 236 10.98 -13.93 -0.47
N GLY A 237 12.01 -13.09 -0.35
CA GLY A 237 13.32 -13.33 -0.92
C GLY A 237 14.13 -14.37 -0.15
N ARG A 238 15.15 -14.92 -0.80
CA ARG A 238 16.09 -15.85 -0.17
C ARG A 238 17.05 -15.16 0.79
N GLN A 239 17.37 -13.89 0.53
CA GLN A 239 18.19 -13.06 1.42
C GLN A 239 17.36 -12.46 2.55
N THR A 240 16.07 -12.13 2.29
CA THR A 240 15.21 -11.48 3.27
C THR A 240 14.64 -12.47 4.29
N PHE A 241 14.30 -13.70 3.89
CA PHE A 241 13.64 -14.66 4.78
C PHE A 241 14.44 -14.99 6.05
N PRO A 242 15.75 -15.29 6.00
CA PRO A 242 16.54 -15.54 7.22
C PRO A 242 16.58 -14.33 8.18
N ILE A 243 16.52 -13.11 7.63
CA ILE A 243 16.49 -11.88 8.45
C ILE A 243 15.13 -11.72 9.11
N ILE A 244 14.06 -12.05 8.38
CA ILE A 244 12.70 -12.06 8.92
C ILE A 244 12.58 -13.06 10.07
N GLU A 245 13.10 -14.28 9.90
CA GLU A 245 13.09 -15.31 10.96
C GLU A 245 13.84 -14.88 12.23
N GLU A 246 14.91 -14.10 12.08
CA GLU A 246 15.78 -13.69 13.20
C GLU A 246 15.24 -12.44 13.92
N TYR A 247 14.72 -11.45 13.20
CA TYR A 247 14.49 -10.11 13.73
C TYR A 247 13.03 -9.65 13.74
N VAL A 248 12.10 -10.38 13.08
CA VAL A 248 10.69 -10.00 13.05
C VAL A 248 9.92 -10.82 14.08
N ASP A 249 9.29 -10.16 15.02
CA ASP A 249 8.63 -10.81 16.15
C ASP A 249 7.34 -11.52 15.74
N GLU A 250 6.58 -10.93 14.81
CA GLU A 250 5.40 -11.56 14.21
C GLU A 250 5.05 -10.96 12.85
N ILE A 251 4.23 -11.67 12.07
CA ILE A 251 3.64 -11.16 10.82
C ILE A 251 2.13 -11.41 10.85
N VAL A 252 1.38 -10.32 10.74
CA VAL A 252 -0.09 -10.33 10.71
C VAL A 252 -0.62 -9.98 9.32
N THR A 253 -1.91 -10.21 9.09
CA THR A 253 -2.57 -9.90 7.81
C THR A 253 -3.79 -9.02 8.02
N VAL A 254 -4.05 -8.13 7.05
CA VAL A 254 -5.22 -7.26 7.00
C VAL A 254 -5.98 -7.45 5.70
N SER A 255 -7.27 -7.19 5.72
CA SER A 255 -8.10 -7.23 4.52
C SER A 255 -7.92 -5.97 3.66
N ASP A 256 -8.30 -6.05 2.38
CA ASP A 256 -8.32 -4.88 1.50
C ASP A 256 -9.31 -3.80 1.98
N ASP A 257 -10.36 -4.18 2.67
CA ASP A 257 -11.30 -3.22 3.28
C ASP A 257 -10.66 -2.46 4.45
N ASP A 258 -9.87 -3.13 5.30
CA ASP A 258 -9.12 -2.46 6.38
C ASP A 258 -8.07 -1.51 5.81
N ILE A 259 -7.40 -1.91 4.73
CA ILE A 259 -6.45 -1.06 4.00
C ILE A 259 -7.15 0.16 3.41
N ALA A 260 -8.32 -0.01 2.78
CA ALA A 260 -9.10 1.09 2.22
C ALA A 260 -9.56 2.08 3.30
N MET A 261 -9.98 1.58 4.47
CA MET A 261 -10.29 2.41 5.63
C MET A 261 -9.08 3.21 6.11
N ALA A 262 -7.92 2.59 6.25
CA ALA A 262 -6.71 3.26 6.68
C ALA A 262 -6.29 4.37 5.70
N VAL A 263 -6.32 4.11 4.37
CA VAL A 263 -6.05 5.13 3.34
C VAL A 263 -7.02 6.29 3.44
N THR A 264 -8.32 6.02 3.62
CA THR A 264 -9.36 7.05 3.77
C THR A 264 -9.10 7.91 5.00
N HIS A 265 -8.81 7.30 6.15
CA HIS A 265 -8.49 8.03 7.38
C HIS A 265 -7.20 8.85 7.26
N LEU A 266 -6.14 8.32 6.64
CA LEU A 266 -4.90 9.06 6.40
C LEU A 266 -5.16 10.31 5.55
N LEU A 267 -5.93 10.18 4.47
CA LEU A 267 -6.28 11.31 3.61
C LEU A 267 -7.15 12.33 4.35
N GLU A 268 -8.17 11.91 5.08
CA GLU A 268 -9.09 12.81 5.77
C GLU A 268 -8.50 13.49 7.00
N ARG A 269 -7.73 12.75 7.81
CA ARG A 269 -7.27 13.22 9.11
C ARG A 269 -5.90 13.86 9.09
N THR A 270 -4.96 13.26 8.33
CA THR A 270 -3.57 13.77 8.25
C THR A 270 -3.27 14.50 6.95
N LYS A 271 -4.22 14.56 5.99
CA LYS A 271 -4.04 15.13 4.64
C LYS A 271 -2.88 14.47 3.89
N SER A 272 -2.57 13.22 4.23
CA SER A 272 -1.49 12.45 3.63
C SER A 272 -2.04 11.46 2.61
N LEU A 273 -1.56 11.57 1.37
CA LEU A 273 -1.83 10.58 0.34
C LEU A 273 -0.87 9.40 0.53
N VAL A 274 -1.44 8.23 0.77
CA VAL A 274 -0.71 6.98 1.01
C VAL A 274 -1.33 5.89 0.15
N GLU A 275 -0.50 5.07 -0.50
CA GLU A 275 -0.97 3.91 -1.28
C GLU A 275 -1.32 2.73 -0.35
N GLY A 276 -2.04 1.73 -0.88
CA GLY A 276 -2.47 0.58 -0.09
C GLY A 276 -1.33 -0.10 0.67
N ALA A 277 -0.20 -0.36 -0.01
CA ALA A 277 0.99 -0.94 0.62
C ALA A 277 1.61 -0.06 1.72
N GLY A 278 1.45 1.26 1.62
CA GLY A 278 1.91 2.20 2.64
C GLY A 278 1.00 2.31 3.85
N ALA A 279 -0.27 1.93 3.71
CA ALA A 279 -1.28 2.07 4.75
C ALA A 279 -1.46 0.81 5.62
N VAL A 280 -0.91 -0.35 5.20
CA VAL A 280 -1.16 -1.64 5.89
C VAL A 280 -0.77 -1.64 7.37
N GLY A 281 0.31 -0.94 7.75
CA GLY A 281 0.73 -0.86 9.15
C GLY A 281 -0.30 -0.17 10.04
N LEU A 282 -0.88 0.95 9.57
CA LEU A 282 -1.97 1.62 10.26
C LEU A 282 -3.27 0.79 10.18
N ALA A 283 -3.54 0.12 9.06
CA ALA A 283 -4.68 -0.78 8.91
C ALA A 283 -4.66 -1.88 9.96
N ALA A 284 -3.50 -2.48 10.24
CA ALA A 284 -3.34 -3.51 11.25
C ALA A 284 -3.66 -3.00 12.67
N MET A 285 -3.27 -1.76 12.99
CA MET A 285 -3.63 -1.13 14.28
C MET A 285 -5.14 -0.85 14.39
N LEU A 286 -5.75 -0.30 13.33
CA LEU A 286 -7.17 0.06 13.34
C LEU A 286 -8.10 -1.18 13.32
N ALA A 287 -7.60 -2.31 12.85
CA ALA A 287 -8.31 -3.60 12.81
C ALA A 287 -7.98 -4.53 13.99
N ASP A 288 -7.22 -4.04 14.99
CA ASP A 288 -6.75 -4.82 16.15
C ASP A 288 -6.12 -6.17 15.72
N ALA A 289 -5.30 -6.14 14.64
CA ALA A 289 -4.73 -7.34 14.05
C ALA A 289 -3.55 -7.94 14.85
N PHE A 290 -3.01 -7.20 15.80
CA PHE A 290 -1.97 -7.63 16.75
C PHE A 290 -2.18 -6.94 18.10
N ASP A 291 -1.67 -7.56 19.17
CA ASP A 291 -1.82 -7.03 20.53
C ASP A 291 -0.78 -5.93 20.82
N TYR A 292 -1.21 -4.84 21.45
CA TYR A 292 -0.37 -3.79 22.03
C TYR A 292 -1.05 -3.20 23.28
N GLU A 293 -0.27 -2.55 24.15
CA GLU A 293 -0.80 -1.99 25.39
C GLU A 293 -1.29 -0.54 25.21
N GLU A 294 -2.20 -0.09 26.09
CA GLU A 294 -2.62 1.30 26.14
C GLU A 294 -1.42 2.21 26.43
N GLY A 295 -1.18 3.19 25.57
CA GLY A 295 -0.05 4.12 25.68
C GLY A 295 1.28 3.58 25.15
N GLU A 296 1.34 2.36 24.59
CA GLU A 296 2.52 1.83 23.89
C GLU A 296 2.90 2.74 22.73
N VAL A 297 4.20 3.03 22.58
CA VAL A 297 4.71 3.88 21.51
C VAL A 297 4.87 3.08 20.23
N VAL A 298 3.93 3.25 19.29
CA VAL A 298 3.86 2.46 18.06
C VAL A 298 4.15 3.30 16.83
N VAL A 299 5.03 2.81 15.95
CA VAL A 299 5.44 3.49 14.71
C VAL A 299 5.03 2.68 13.47
N PRO A 300 3.84 2.90 12.87
CA PRO A 300 3.54 2.39 11.55
C PRO A 300 4.29 3.17 10.46
N ALA A 301 4.98 2.44 9.56
CA ALA A 301 5.71 3.01 8.45
C ALA A 301 4.80 3.21 7.23
N LEU A 302 4.54 4.46 6.86
CA LEU A 302 3.78 4.83 5.65
C LEU A 302 4.69 4.78 4.43
N CYS A 303 4.99 3.59 3.93
CA CYS A 303 6.13 3.30 3.08
C CYS A 303 6.03 3.81 1.62
N GLY A 304 4.85 4.26 1.16
CA GLY A 304 4.66 4.83 -0.18
C GLY A 304 3.34 5.58 -0.36
N GLY A 305 3.29 6.47 -1.35
CA GLY A 305 2.14 7.29 -1.69
C GLY A 305 1.81 7.37 -3.19
N ASN A 306 2.43 6.53 -4.03
CA ASN A 306 2.28 6.56 -5.49
C ASN A 306 1.04 5.79 -5.96
N ILE A 307 -0.10 6.07 -5.36
CA ILE A 307 -1.37 5.44 -5.74
C ILE A 307 -1.86 5.97 -7.10
N ASP A 308 -2.38 5.06 -7.93
CA ASP A 308 -3.10 5.44 -9.14
C ASP A 308 -4.44 6.10 -8.79
N MET A 309 -4.82 7.16 -9.52
CA MET A 309 -6.05 7.91 -9.24
C MET A 309 -7.31 7.07 -9.41
N ASN A 310 -7.34 6.12 -10.35
CA ASN A 310 -8.47 5.21 -10.51
C ASN A 310 -8.57 4.24 -9.34
N VAL A 311 -7.43 3.71 -8.88
CA VAL A 311 -7.37 2.87 -7.68
C VAL A 311 -7.77 3.67 -6.44
N LEU A 312 -7.30 4.92 -6.31
CA LEU A 312 -7.69 5.81 -5.21
C LEU A 312 -9.21 6.02 -5.15
N THR A 313 -9.85 6.23 -6.30
CA THR A 313 -11.32 6.39 -6.35
C THR A 313 -12.02 5.14 -5.80
N THR A 314 -11.60 3.95 -6.22
CA THR A 314 -12.15 2.68 -5.71
C THR A 314 -11.91 2.50 -4.21
N VAL A 315 -10.70 2.79 -3.75
CA VAL A 315 -10.31 2.70 -2.33
C VAL A 315 -11.14 3.64 -1.48
N LEU A 316 -11.30 4.91 -1.90
CA LEU A 316 -12.11 5.89 -1.17
C LEU A 316 -13.60 5.51 -1.14
N THR A 317 -14.15 5.01 -2.26
CA THR A 317 -15.54 4.55 -2.29
C THR A 317 -15.75 3.40 -1.29
N ARG A 318 -14.86 2.40 -1.25
CA ARG A 318 -14.91 1.32 -0.25
C ARG A 318 -14.79 1.84 1.19
N GLY A 319 -13.89 2.79 1.46
CA GLY A 319 -13.77 3.43 2.75
C GLY A 319 -15.05 4.19 3.16
N LEU A 320 -15.70 4.87 2.22
CA LEU A 320 -16.98 5.56 2.46
C LEU A 320 -18.12 4.58 2.74
N ILE A 321 -18.18 3.45 2.03
CA ILE A 321 -19.15 2.38 2.29
C ILE A 321 -18.96 1.82 3.71
N ARG A 322 -17.75 1.47 4.09
CA ARG A 322 -17.44 0.90 5.42
C ARG A 322 -17.76 1.87 6.57
N THR A 323 -17.63 3.16 6.34
CA THR A 323 -17.99 4.19 7.34
C THR A 323 -19.47 4.60 7.28
N GLY A 324 -20.28 3.94 6.47
CA GLY A 324 -21.70 4.26 6.29
C GLY A 324 -21.94 5.66 5.72
N ARG A 325 -21.00 6.19 4.92
CA ARG A 325 -21.12 7.52 4.28
C ARG A 325 -21.53 7.43 2.81
N TYR A 326 -21.49 6.24 2.25
CA TYR A 326 -21.99 5.91 0.92
C TYR A 326 -22.81 4.62 1.03
N LEU A 327 -24.01 4.65 0.52
CA LEU A 327 -24.96 3.54 0.54
C LEU A 327 -25.49 3.33 -0.87
N GLN A 328 -25.39 2.11 -1.37
CA GLN A 328 -26.01 1.71 -2.62
C GLN A 328 -27.18 0.77 -2.34
N ILE A 329 -28.36 1.15 -2.80
CA ILE A 329 -29.58 0.40 -2.59
C ILE A 329 -30.31 0.13 -3.90
N ARG A 330 -30.98 -1.02 -3.93
CA ARG A 330 -31.89 -1.42 -5.02
C ARG A 330 -33.27 -1.65 -4.46
N THR A 331 -34.29 -1.21 -5.21
CA THR A 331 -35.70 -1.47 -4.90
C THR A 331 -36.52 -1.65 -6.18
N VAL A 332 -37.68 -2.29 -6.08
CA VAL A 332 -38.62 -2.43 -7.19
C VAL A 332 -39.85 -1.58 -6.91
N LEU A 333 -40.10 -0.60 -7.76
CA LEU A 333 -41.21 0.31 -7.67
C LEU A 333 -42.33 -0.06 -8.70
N LYS A 334 -43.57 0.29 -8.40
CA LYS A 334 -44.65 0.24 -9.40
C LYS A 334 -44.38 1.25 -10.51
N ASP A 335 -44.38 0.83 -11.77
CA ASP A 335 -44.16 1.73 -12.92
C ASP A 335 -45.39 2.60 -13.18
N ARG A 336 -45.54 3.66 -12.40
CA ARG A 336 -46.59 4.68 -12.51
C ARG A 336 -46.06 6.07 -12.12
N PRO A 337 -46.64 7.15 -12.66
CA PRO A 337 -46.29 8.50 -12.27
C PRO A 337 -46.37 8.71 -10.75
N GLY A 338 -45.35 9.35 -10.17
CA GLY A 338 -45.25 9.67 -8.75
C GLY A 338 -44.65 8.55 -7.87
N ALA A 339 -44.48 7.31 -8.35
CA ALA A 339 -43.95 6.22 -7.51
C ALA A 339 -42.49 6.49 -7.06
N LEU A 340 -41.64 6.92 -7.97
CA LEU A 340 -40.26 7.30 -7.65
C LEU A 340 -40.21 8.56 -6.78
N GLU A 341 -41.06 9.57 -7.04
CA GLU A 341 -41.15 10.79 -6.23
C GLU A 341 -41.43 10.46 -4.76
N THR A 342 -42.44 9.64 -4.47
CA THR A 342 -42.79 9.21 -3.11
C THR A 342 -41.63 8.48 -2.41
N PHE A 343 -40.85 7.66 -3.15
CA PHE A 343 -39.70 6.99 -2.62
C PHE A 343 -38.59 7.98 -2.27
N LEU A 344 -38.32 8.93 -3.17
CA LEU A 344 -37.27 9.95 -2.98
C LEU A 344 -37.62 10.96 -1.88
N GLU A 345 -38.90 11.23 -1.61
CA GLU A 345 -39.35 12.07 -0.48
C GLU A 345 -38.88 11.49 0.87
N ILE A 346 -38.89 10.16 1.05
CA ILE A 346 -38.40 9.52 2.28
C ILE A 346 -36.91 9.79 2.46
N LEU A 347 -36.12 9.65 1.38
CA LEU A 347 -34.68 9.95 1.42
C LEU A 347 -34.42 11.41 1.79
N ALA A 348 -35.18 12.33 1.19
CA ALA A 348 -35.07 13.76 1.43
C ALA A 348 -35.45 14.13 2.88
N ASP A 349 -36.54 13.56 3.43
CA ASP A 349 -36.97 13.78 4.81
C ASP A 349 -35.93 13.32 5.83
N HIS A 350 -35.17 12.25 5.51
CA HIS A 350 -34.03 11.78 6.30
C HIS A 350 -32.71 12.49 5.95
N ARG A 351 -32.75 13.54 5.10
CA ARG A 351 -31.60 14.36 4.70
C ARG A 351 -30.47 13.54 4.06
N ALA A 352 -30.82 12.48 3.35
CA ALA A 352 -29.90 11.72 2.52
C ALA A 352 -29.74 12.42 1.16
N ASN A 353 -28.52 12.61 0.70
CA ASN A 353 -28.24 13.22 -0.60
C ASN A 353 -28.14 12.11 -1.67
N ILE A 354 -28.79 12.31 -2.81
CA ILE A 354 -28.80 11.34 -3.90
C ILE A 354 -27.69 11.69 -4.87
N LEU A 355 -26.77 10.74 -5.08
CA LEU A 355 -25.61 10.89 -5.98
C LEU A 355 -25.94 10.41 -7.39
N ALA A 356 -26.65 9.27 -7.49
CA ALA A 356 -27.08 8.70 -8.75
C ALA A 356 -28.41 7.98 -8.61
N VAL A 357 -29.16 7.90 -9.69
CA VAL A 357 -30.39 7.09 -9.81
C VAL A 357 -30.34 6.38 -11.16
N ASP A 358 -30.40 5.06 -11.14
CA ASP A 358 -30.64 4.24 -12.31
C ASP A 358 -32.05 3.68 -12.26
N HIS A 359 -32.79 3.77 -13.36
CA HIS A 359 -34.19 3.39 -13.45
C HIS A 359 -34.41 2.45 -14.63
N ASP A 360 -34.42 1.14 -14.38
CA ASP A 360 -34.58 0.10 -15.41
C ASP A 360 -35.99 -0.46 -15.45
N ARG A 361 -36.59 -0.40 -16.64
CA ARG A 361 -37.90 -0.98 -16.98
C ARG A 361 -37.80 -2.23 -17.87
N ALA A 362 -36.60 -2.54 -18.32
CA ALA A 362 -36.35 -3.53 -19.36
C ALA A 362 -35.66 -4.80 -18.84
N SER A 363 -35.25 -4.84 -17.58
CA SER A 363 -34.68 -6.03 -16.97
C SER A 363 -35.61 -7.23 -17.03
N ARG A 364 -35.03 -8.40 -17.35
CA ARG A 364 -35.82 -9.65 -17.47
C ARG A 364 -36.43 -10.12 -16.15
N ASP A 365 -35.92 -9.67 -15.04
CA ASP A 365 -36.29 -10.10 -13.70
C ASP A 365 -37.37 -9.19 -13.07
N VAL A 366 -37.71 -8.09 -13.73
CA VAL A 366 -38.77 -7.15 -13.28
C VAL A 366 -40.14 -7.52 -13.82
N GLN A 367 -41.13 -7.56 -12.94
CA GLN A 367 -42.52 -7.86 -13.30
C GLN A 367 -43.09 -6.78 -14.24
N MET A 368 -44.07 -7.18 -15.09
CA MET A 368 -44.83 -6.19 -15.88
C MET A 368 -45.46 -5.14 -14.95
N ASN A 369 -45.36 -3.86 -15.30
CA ASN A 369 -45.80 -2.71 -14.52
C ASN A 369 -44.97 -2.42 -13.25
N ALA A 370 -43.73 -2.90 -13.19
CA ALA A 370 -42.73 -2.54 -12.21
C ALA A 370 -41.50 -1.98 -12.88
N ALA A 371 -40.68 -1.27 -12.12
CA ALA A 371 -39.36 -0.79 -12.52
C ALA A 371 -38.35 -1.02 -11.39
N GLU A 372 -37.18 -1.51 -11.73
CA GLU A 372 -36.06 -1.59 -10.80
C GLU A 372 -35.39 -0.21 -10.70
N VAL A 373 -35.09 0.19 -9.48
CA VAL A 373 -34.40 1.46 -9.22
C VAL A 373 -33.19 1.20 -8.35
N GLU A 374 -32.02 1.54 -8.84
CA GLU A 374 -30.79 1.58 -8.07
C GLU A 374 -30.45 3.03 -7.70
N LEU A 375 -30.04 3.24 -6.46
CA LEU A 375 -29.66 4.56 -5.97
C LEU A 375 -28.33 4.51 -5.24
N ASP A 376 -27.49 5.46 -5.58
CA ASP A 376 -26.29 5.80 -4.81
C ASP A 376 -26.63 6.99 -3.90
N VAL A 377 -26.45 6.81 -2.61
CA VAL A 377 -26.92 7.74 -1.59
C VAL A 377 -25.76 8.13 -0.67
N GLU A 378 -25.52 9.44 -0.50
CA GLU A 378 -24.62 9.96 0.53
C GLU A 378 -25.35 9.96 1.87
N THR A 379 -24.72 9.34 2.87
CA THR A 379 -25.22 9.22 4.24
C THR A 379 -24.20 9.78 5.24
N ARG A 380 -24.54 9.84 6.53
CA ARG A 380 -23.71 10.49 7.56
C ARG A 380 -23.04 9.53 8.53
N GLY A 381 -23.12 8.24 8.27
CA GLY A 381 -22.60 7.17 9.11
C GLY A 381 -23.56 6.01 9.23
N THR A 382 -23.14 4.94 9.88
CA THR A 382 -23.88 3.69 10.05
C THR A 382 -25.27 3.88 10.69
N ASP A 383 -25.37 4.72 11.72
CA ASP A 383 -26.66 5.01 12.39
C ASP A 383 -27.65 5.64 11.42
N HIS A 384 -27.20 6.57 10.57
CA HIS A 384 -28.05 7.19 9.56
C HIS A 384 -28.50 6.21 8.47
N VAL A 385 -27.62 5.26 8.09
CA VAL A 385 -28.00 4.15 7.17
C VAL A 385 -29.10 3.29 7.80
N GLU A 386 -28.99 2.92 9.06
CA GLU A 386 -29.98 2.13 9.77
C GLU A 386 -31.33 2.85 9.90
N GLU A 387 -31.32 4.15 10.26
CA GLU A 387 -32.51 5.01 10.31
C GLU A 387 -33.21 5.05 8.94
N LEU A 388 -32.45 5.29 7.87
CA LEU A 388 -32.96 5.38 6.51
C LEU A 388 -33.59 4.07 6.02
N LEU A 389 -32.87 2.95 6.20
CA LEU A 389 -33.37 1.62 5.81
C LEU A 389 -34.62 1.23 6.59
N THR A 390 -34.71 1.61 7.87
CA THR A 390 -35.90 1.38 8.69
C THR A 390 -37.09 2.19 8.16
N ALA A 391 -36.91 3.47 7.88
CA ALA A 391 -37.96 4.32 7.34
C ALA A 391 -38.50 3.81 5.98
N LEU A 392 -37.62 3.34 5.10
CA LEU A 392 -38.00 2.77 3.82
C LEU A 392 -38.82 1.48 4.00
N ARG A 393 -38.42 0.60 4.92
CA ARG A 393 -39.13 -0.63 5.24
C ARG A 393 -40.50 -0.37 5.88
N ASP A 394 -40.57 0.60 6.80
CA ASP A 394 -41.84 1.00 7.45
C ASP A 394 -42.83 1.61 6.46
N ALA A 395 -42.34 2.26 5.40
CA ALA A 395 -43.15 2.74 4.29
C ALA A 395 -43.57 1.65 3.31
N GLY A 396 -43.16 0.39 3.54
CA GLY A 396 -43.55 -0.77 2.75
C GLY A 396 -42.69 -1.06 1.53
N TYR A 397 -41.48 -0.47 1.45
CA TYR A 397 -40.51 -0.76 0.39
C TYR A 397 -39.61 -1.94 0.78
N GLU A 398 -39.45 -2.87 -0.16
CA GLU A 398 -38.39 -3.89 -0.09
C GLU A 398 -37.12 -3.29 -0.67
N VAL A 399 -36.08 -3.17 0.16
CA VAL A 399 -34.80 -2.55 -0.22
C VAL A 399 -33.69 -3.55 -0.01
N GLU A 400 -32.97 -3.83 -1.07
CA GLU A 400 -31.72 -4.58 -1.07
C GLU A 400 -30.55 -3.60 -0.93
N VAL A 401 -29.65 -3.86 0.01
CA VAL A 401 -28.40 -3.12 0.14
C VAL A 401 -27.36 -3.81 -0.73
N LEU A 402 -26.79 -3.08 -1.69
CA LEU A 402 -25.78 -3.59 -2.62
C LEU A 402 -24.38 -3.33 -2.11
N SER A 403 -24.18 -2.20 -1.39
CA SER A 403 -22.94 -1.83 -0.75
C SER A 403 -23.16 -0.77 0.34
#